data_3bbd053706b3e68165dc91e71f8388fb
#
_entry.id   3bbd053706b3e68165dc91e71f8388fb
#
_cell.length_a   1.000
_cell.length_b   1.000
_cell.length_c   1.000
_cell.angle_alpha   90.00
_cell.angle_beta   90.00
_cell.angle_gamma   90.00
#
_symmetry.space_group_name_H-M   'P 1'
#
loop_
_entity.id
_entity.type
_entity.pdbx_description
1 polymer ?
#
loop_
_entity_poly.entity_id
_entity_poly.type
_entity_poly.pdbx_seq_one_letter_code
_entity_poly.pdbx_strand_id
1 'polypeptide(L)'
;EEPWTPYRLIQAFIQAGCPAEAFGFYPTDHEGAGVILQSCGRALIFGDQQTTAQYANNPGIQIHGPGFSKILMGEDQVEKWEDHIDLMVASISENGGRSCINASAVIVPRYGREIAEALGKRLGPIQPTNPQDEAARLSGFANPKMADYIEGAIEQDLSEPGAEDMTAPHRTGPRKLVFEGGTYLTPTIVYCDSMAHPLANREFLCPYASVVEIPQSQMLEKIGPS
;
A
#
# COMPACT_ATOMS: atom_id res chain seq x y z
N GLU A 1 -0.45 1.90 16.84
CA GLU A 1 0.21 0.81 16.14
C GLU A 1 1.67 0.68 16.53
N GLU A 2 2.54 1.64 16.23
CA GLU A 2 3.94 1.65 16.66
C GLU A 2 4.27 3.01 17.29
N PRO A 3 4.12 3.17 18.61
CA PRO A 3 4.27 4.47 19.27
C PRO A 3 5.73 4.87 19.53
N TRP A 4 6.68 3.94 19.43
CA TRP A 4 8.06 4.19 19.84
C TRP A 4 8.86 5.04 18.86
N THR A 5 8.56 4.96 17.57
CA THR A 5 9.26 5.75 16.54
C THR A 5 9.02 7.25 16.74
N PRO A 6 7.79 7.77 16.84
CA PRO A 6 7.57 9.18 17.13
C PRO A 6 8.15 9.60 18.49
N TYR A 7 8.09 8.75 19.52
CA TYR A 7 8.72 9.05 20.79
C TYR A 7 10.25 9.22 20.66
N ARG A 8 10.93 8.30 19.97
CA ARG A 8 12.38 8.38 19.73
C ARG A 8 12.77 9.62 18.92
N LEU A 9 11.97 9.99 17.91
CA LEU A 9 12.18 11.21 17.15
C LEU A 9 12.08 12.45 18.04
N ILE A 10 11.08 12.56 18.91
CA ILE A 10 10.94 13.64 19.89
C ILE A 10 12.18 13.71 20.78
N GLN A 11 12.64 12.56 21.33
CA GLN A 11 13.84 12.53 22.16
C GLN A 11 15.08 13.00 21.42
N ALA A 12 15.22 12.62 20.13
CA ALA A 12 16.34 13.06 19.31
C ALA A 12 16.31 14.59 19.09
N PHE A 13 15.14 15.18 18.84
CA PHE A 13 14.99 16.63 18.72
C PHE A 13 15.36 17.36 20.03
N ILE A 14 14.90 16.86 21.17
CA ILE A 14 15.23 17.43 22.48
C ILE A 14 16.75 17.34 22.73
N GLN A 15 17.38 16.21 22.44
CA GLN A 15 18.83 16.06 22.56
C GLN A 15 19.60 16.99 21.60
N ALA A 16 19.01 17.33 20.46
CA ALA A 16 19.58 18.30 19.52
C ALA A 16 19.34 19.76 19.93
N GLY A 17 18.71 20.02 21.09
CA GLY A 17 18.52 21.37 21.65
C GLY A 17 17.14 21.97 21.43
N CYS A 18 16.16 21.22 20.92
CA CYS A 18 14.78 21.70 20.89
C CYS A 18 14.18 21.74 22.30
N PRO A 19 13.41 22.78 22.67
CA PRO A 19 12.73 22.84 23.95
C PRO A 19 11.78 21.66 24.16
N ALA A 20 11.84 20.98 25.28
CA ALA A 20 10.99 19.82 25.57
C ALA A 20 9.50 20.18 25.54
N GLU A 21 9.17 21.41 25.92
CA GLU A 21 7.80 21.95 25.94
C GLU A 21 7.20 22.13 24.54
N ALA A 22 8.02 22.07 23.48
CA ALA A 22 7.56 22.12 22.10
C ALA A 22 6.88 20.82 21.65
N PHE A 23 7.01 19.74 22.42
CA PHE A 23 6.52 18.42 22.06
C PHE A 23 5.52 17.88 23.07
N GLY A 24 4.46 17.26 22.58
CA GLY A 24 3.55 16.43 23.35
C GLY A 24 3.49 15.03 22.73
N PHE A 25 3.49 13.99 23.55
CA PHE A 25 3.35 12.61 23.13
C PHE A 25 2.24 11.94 23.92
N TYR A 26 1.13 11.65 23.24
CA TYR A 26 -0.09 11.16 23.86
C TYR A 26 -0.58 9.89 23.16
N PRO A 27 0.03 8.72 23.44
CA PRO A 27 -0.50 7.45 22.94
C PRO A 27 -1.92 7.26 23.47
N THR A 28 -2.88 7.08 22.56
CA THR A 28 -4.29 7.02 22.93
C THR A 28 -5.07 6.19 21.91
N ASP A 29 -6.34 5.93 22.19
CA ASP A 29 -7.31 5.33 21.29
C ASP A 29 -7.94 6.37 20.32
N HIS A 30 -8.95 5.95 19.57
CA HIS A 30 -9.65 6.82 18.63
C HIS A 30 -10.39 7.98 19.30
N GLU A 31 -10.92 7.79 20.51
CA GLU A 31 -11.62 8.83 21.25
C GLU A 31 -10.64 9.92 21.67
N GLY A 32 -9.51 9.54 22.28
CA GLY A 32 -8.48 10.48 22.66
C GLY A 32 -7.83 11.18 21.45
N ALA A 33 -7.64 10.48 20.33
CA ALA A 33 -7.18 11.09 19.08
C ALA A 33 -8.18 12.17 18.60
N GLY A 34 -9.48 11.93 18.71
CA GLY A 34 -10.52 12.90 18.40
C GLY A 34 -10.42 14.17 19.27
N VAL A 35 -10.14 14.03 20.56
CA VAL A 35 -9.91 15.15 21.48
C VAL A 35 -8.69 15.97 21.05
N ILE A 36 -7.58 15.32 20.71
CA ILE A 36 -6.37 16.00 20.23
C ILE A 36 -6.66 16.79 18.95
N LEU A 37 -7.31 16.17 17.96
CA LEU A 37 -7.66 16.82 16.70
C LEU A 37 -8.55 18.06 16.89
N GLN A 38 -9.47 18.03 17.85
CA GLN A 38 -10.36 19.15 18.18
C GLN A 38 -9.67 20.26 18.99
N SER A 39 -8.66 19.90 19.78
CA SER A 39 -7.96 20.84 20.66
C SER A 39 -6.84 21.60 19.96
N CYS A 40 -6.35 21.10 18.83
CA CYS A 40 -5.26 21.70 18.07
C CYS A 40 -5.80 22.68 17.02
N GLY A 41 -5.15 23.82 16.83
CA GLY A 41 -5.50 24.80 15.80
C GLY A 41 -5.27 24.30 14.38
N ARG A 42 -4.34 23.36 14.20
CA ARG A 42 -4.08 22.59 12.98
C ARG A 42 -3.71 21.17 13.33
N ALA A 43 -4.18 20.25 12.54
CA ALA A 43 -3.89 18.84 12.71
C ALA A 43 -3.55 18.18 11.37
N LEU A 44 -2.85 17.05 11.45
CA LEU A 44 -2.54 16.19 10.31
C LEU A 44 -2.92 14.77 10.73
N ILE A 45 -3.73 14.09 9.91
CA ILE A 45 -4.20 12.74 10.19
C ILE A 45 -3.84 11.81 9.03
N PHE A 46 -3.31 10.64 9.39
CA PHE A 46 -3.11 9.51 8.48
C PHE A 46 -4.13 8.43 8.81
N GLY A 47 -4.72 7.83 7.80
CA GLY A 47 -5.67 6.74 8.00
C GLY A 47 -6.26 6.24 6.69
N ASP A 48 -7.02 5.16 6.78
CA ASP A 48 -7.81 4.68 5.65
C ASP A 48 -8.96 5.64 5.31
N GLN A 49 -9.66 5.36 4.23
CA GLN A 49 -10.77 6.17 3.77
C GLN A 49 -11.89 6.28 4.82
N GLN A 50 -12.18 5.21 5.54
CA GLN A 50 -13.22 5.20 6.56
C GLN A 50 -12.85 6.09 7.75
N THR A 51 -11.60 6.04 8.21
CA THR A 51 -11.08 6.86 9.31
C THR A 51 -11.04 8.34 8.95
N THR A 52 -10.65 8.67 7.72
CA THR A 52 -10.41 10.05 7.30
C THR A 52 -11.67 10.77 6.80
N ALA A 53 -12.66 10.06 6.27
CA ALA A 53 -13.86 10.62 5.66
C ALA A 53 -14.62 11.60 6.58
N GLN A 54 -14.68 11.32 7.88
CA GLN A 54 -15.36 12.16 8.86
C GLN A 54 -14.73 13.57 9.01
N TYR A 55 -13.48 13.74 8.61
CA TYR A 55 -12.74 15.00 8.71
C TYR A 55 -12.65 15.76 7.38
N ALA A 56 -13.20 15.22 6.29
CA ALA A 56 -13.06 15.76 4.93
C ALA A 56 -13.47 17.23 4.78
N ASN A 57 -14.40 17.70 5.61
CA ASN A 57 -14.91 19.07 5.57
C ASN A 57 -14.27 20.00 6.61
N ASN A 58 -13.26 19.57 7.33
CA ASN A 58 -12.59 20.41 8.33
C ASN A 58 -11.29 21.01 7.77
N PRO A 59 -11.25 22.31 7.44
CA PRO A 59 -10.08 22.95 6.86
C PRO A 59 -8.88 23.03 7.81
N GLY A 60 -9.09 22.81 9.11
CA GLY A 60 -8.02 22.74 10.13
C GLY A 60 -7.30 21.41 10.16
N ILE A 61 -7.80 20.37 9.47
CA ILE A 61 -7.25 19.03 9.46
C ILE A 61 -6.74 18.68 8.08
N GLN A 62 -5.44 18.46 7.95
CA GLN A 62 -4.84 17.94 6.73
C GLN A 62 -4.96 16.41 6.73
N ILE A 63 -5.67 15.88 5.74
CA ILE A 63 -5.95 14.45 5.63
C ILE A 63 -4.93 13.80 4.70
N HIS A 64 -4.36 12.69 5.16
CA HIS A 64 -3.53 11.77 4.39
C HIS A 64 -4.18 10.39 4.41
N GLY A 65 -5.09 10.20 3.46
CA GLY A 65 -5.79 8.93 3.21
C GLY A 65 -5.03 8.00 2.25
N PRO A 66 -5.72 7.03 1.66
CA PRO A 66 -5.17 6.17 0.60
C PRO A 66 -4.68 7.01 -0.58
N GLY A 67 -3.53 6.62 -1.15
CA GLY A 67 -2.91 7.35 -2.25
C GLY A 67 -3.49 6.99 -3.61
N PHE A 68 -3.95 5.76 -3.76
CA PHE A 68 -4.34 5.15 -5.05
C PHE A 68 -3.32 5.43 -6.16
N SER A 69 -2.03 5.46 -5.79
CA SER A 69 -0.93 5.73 -6.71
C SER A 69 -0.88 4.66 -7.81
N LYS A 70 -0.63 5.08 -9.04
CA LYS A 70 -0.68 4.23 -10.21
C LYS A 70 0.53 4.43 -11.10
N ILE A 71 0.97 3.36 -11.75
CA ILE A 71 1.91 3.42 -12.86
C ILE A 71 1.08 3.45 -14.14
N LEU A 72 1.28 4.49 -14.95
CA LEU A 72 0.69 4.61 -16.28
C LEU A 72 1.82 4.49 -17.30
N MET A 73 1.70 3.53 -18.19
CA MET A 73 2.62 3.38 -19.32
C MET A 73 1.87 3.60 -20.61
N GLY A 74 2.33 4.56 -21.41
CA GLY A 74 1.71 4.90 -22.69
C GLY A 74 2.22 4.05 -23.85
N GLU A 75 1.60 4.25 -25.02
CA GLU A 75 1.96 3.59 -26.28
C GLU A 75 3.42 3.83 -26.69
N ASP A 76 4.00 4.96 -26.27
CA ASP A 76 5.39 5.36 -26.54
C ASP A 76 6.43 4.54 -25.78
N GLN A 77 6.07 3.91 -24.66
CA GLN A 77 6.97 3.16 -23.81
C GLN A 77 6.62 1.67 -23.69
N VAL A 78 5.38 1.29 -23.94
CA VAL A 78 4.89 -0.06 -23.64
C VAL A 78 5.62 -1.18 -24.40
N GLU A 79 6.19 -0.89 -25.58
CA GLU A 79 7.02 -1.87 -26.30
C GLU A 79 8.35 -2.18 -25.61
N LYS A 80 8.74 -1.35 -24.63
CA LYS A 80 9.97 -1.48 -23.84
C LYS A 80 9.65 -1.71 -22.35
N TRP A 81 8.50 -2.28 -22.06
CA TRP A 81 8.06 -2.46 -20.67
C TRP A 81 9.06 -3.24 -19.83
N GLU A 82 9.84 -4.14 -20.42
CA GLU A 82 10.88 -4.92 -19.74
C GLU A 82 11.97 -4.02 -19.13
N ASP A 83 12.31 -2.90 -19.78
CA ASP A 83 13.29 -1.93 -19.30
C ASP A 83 12.80 -1.21 -18.01
N HIS A 84 11.49 -1.23 -17.75
CA HIS A 84 10.85 -0.55 -16.62
C HIS A 84 10.43 -1.50 -15.49
N ILE A 85 10.66 -2.80 -15.62
CA ILE A 85 10.17 -3.79 -14.64
C ILE A 85 10.75 -3.57 -13.23
N ASP A 86 12.02 -3.19 -13.11
CA ASP A 86 12.66 -2.93 -11.83
C ASP A 86 12.06 -1.70 -11.14
N LEU A 87 11.74 -0.66 -11.90
CA LEU A 87 11.03 0.50 -11.40
C LEU A 87 9.63 0.15 -10.90
N MET A 88 8.88 -0.68 -11.64
CA MET A 88 7.56 -1.16 -11.22
C MET A 88 7.65 -1.97 -9.94
N VAL A 89 8.61 -2.90 -9.85
CA VAL A 89 8.85 -3.70 -8.63
C VAL A 89 9.14 -2.80 -7.44
N ALA A 90 10.04 -1.83 -7.58
CA ALA A 90 10.36 -0.88 -6.53
C ALA A 90 9.13 -0.04 -6.12
N SER A 91 8.42 0.52 -7.10
CA SER A 91 7.22 1.33 -6.85
C SER A 91 6.12 0.58 -6.09
N ILE A 92 5.99 -0.73 -6.28
CA ILE A 92 5.00 -1.56 -5.60
C ILE A 92 5.47 -1.98 -4.20
N SER A 93 6.75 -2.35 -4.06
CA SER A 93 7.23 -3.11 -2.89
C SER A 93 8.13 -2.34 -1.91
N GLU A 94 8.63 -1.16 -2.26
CA GLU A 94 9.42 -0.36 -1.32
C GLU A 94 8.64 -0.05 -0.04
N ASN A 95 9.33 0.09 1.07
CA ASN A 95 8.74 0.30 2.40
C ASN A 95 7.70 -0.78 2.79
N GLY A 96 7.87 -2.00 2.29
CA GLY A 96 6.92 -3.09 2.53
C GLY A 96 5.55 -2.86 1.87
N GLY A 97 5.47 -2.02 0.84
CA GLY A 97 4.21 -1.67 0.16
C GLY A 97 3.22 -0.90 1.04
N ARG A 98 3.70 -0.19 2.07
CA ARG A 98 2.85 0.46 3.08
C ARG A 98 2.72 1.96 2.95
N SER A 99 3.34 2.54 1.95
CA SER A 99 3.25 3.98 1.71
C SER A 99 2.13 4.30 0.73
N CYS A 100 1.42 5.40 0.95
CA CYS A 100 0.43 5.92 0.01
C CYS A 100 1.00 6.28 -1.37
N ILE A 101 2.33 6.34 -1.51
CA ILE A 101 3.02 6.53 -2.79
C ILE A 101 3.36 5.21 -3.49
N ASN A 102 3.18 4.04 -2.84
CA ASN A 102 3.35 2.78 -3.54
C ASN A 102 2.28 2.59 -4.60
N ALA A 103 2.69 2.07 -5.75
CA ALA A 103 1.76 1.82 -6.83
C ALA A 103 0.80 0.67 -6.48
N SER A 104 -0.50 0.96 -6.49
CA SER A 104 -1.58 -0.01 -6.28
C SER A 104 -2.14 -0.57 -7.59
N ALA A 105 -1.80 0.06 -8.73
CA ALA A 105 -2.17 -0.43 -10.05
C ALA A 105 -1.11 -0.06 -11.10
N VAL A 106 -0.97 -0.94 -12.09
CA VAL A 106 -0.20 -0.72 -13.33
C VAL A 106 -1.19 -0.75 -14.49
N ILE A 107 -1.26 0.34 -15.25
CA ILE A 107 -2.21 0.51 -16.33
C ILE A 107 -1.45 0.70 -17.63
N VAL A 108 -1.73 -0.18 -18.59
CA VAL A 108 -0.99 -0.27 -19.84
C VAL A 108 -1.96 -0.43 -21.03
N PRO A 109 -1.60 -0.03 -22.26
CA PRO A 109 -2.45 -0.22 -23.42
C PRO A 109 -2.43 -1.64 -23.98
N ARG A 110 -1.38 -2.42 -23.69
CA ARG A 110 -1.16 -3.82 -24.08
C ARG A 110 -0.08 -4.47 -23.24
N TYR A 111 0.15 -5.77 -23.38
CA TYR A 111 1.12 -6.59 -22.61
C TYR A 111 0.82 -6.65 -21.10
N GLY A 112 -0.42 -6.38 -20.67
CA GLY A 112 -0.76 -6.37 -19.27
C GLY A 112 -0.55 -7.73 -18.60
N ARG A 113 -0.89 -8.82 -19.30
CA ARG A 113 -0.69 -10.17 -18.76
C ARG A 113 0.79 -10.50 -18.64
N GLU A 114 1.60 -10.19 -19.64
CA GLU A 114 3.05 -10.42 -19.64
C GLU A 114 3.75 -9.60 -18.53
N ILE A 115 3.35 -8.35 -18.35
CA ILE A 115 3.84 -7.49 -17.28
C ILE A 115 3.43 -8.05 -15.91
N ALA A 116 2.18 -8.47 -15.75
CA ALA A 116 1.69 -9.06 -14.51
C ALA A 116 2.43 -10.36 -14.16
N GLU A 117 2.71 -11.21 -15.15
CA GLU A 117 3.51 -12.42 -15.00
C GLU A 117 4.96 -12.10 -14.59
N ALA A 118 5.59 -11.14 -15.25
CA ALA A 118 6.94 -10.70 -14.91
C ALA A 118 7.02 -10.12 -13.49
N LEU A 119 6.06 -9.29 -13.08
CA LEU A 119 5.95 -8.78 -11.72
C LEU A 119 5.69 -9.92 -10.72
N GLY A 120 4.80 -10.84 -11.04
CA GLY A 120 4.52 -12.03 -10.24
C GLY A 120 5.77 -12.88 -9.99
N LYS A 121 6.58 -13.10 -11.03
CA LYS A 121 7.85 -13.82 -10.93
C LYS A 121 8.88 -13.12 -10.06
N ARG A 122 8.94 -11.78 -10.10
CA ARG A 122 9.89 -10.97 -9.31
C ARG A 122 9.46 -10.82 -7.85
N LEU A 123 8.18 -10.65 -7.59
CA LEU A 123 7.64 -10.33 -6.27
C LEU A 123 7.19 -11.58 -5.50
N GLY A 124 6.66 -12.59 -6.18
CA GLY A 124 6.14 -13.82 -5.56
C GLY A 124 7.11 -14.55 -4.64
N PRO A 125 8.42 -14.67 -4.95
CA PRO A 125 9.39 -15.32 -4.08
C PRO A 125 9.74 -14.57 -2.79
N ILE A 126 9.31 -13.31 -2.64
CA ILE A 126 9.66 -12.49 -1.46
C ILE A 126 8.97 -13.06 -0.22
N GLN A 127 9.79 -13.38 0.79
CA GLN A 127 9.35 -13.91 2.08
C GLN A 127 9.76 -12.96 3.21
N PRO A 128 9.10 -13.01 4.38
CA PRO A 128 9.56 -12.29 5.55
C PRO A 128 10.93 -12.80 5.97
N THR A 129 11.78 -11.89 6.39
CA THR A 129 13.09 -12.14 6.98
C THR A 129 13.19 -11.44 8.32
N ASN A 130 14.26 -11.66 9.07
CA ASN A 130 14.48 -10.95 10.32
C ASN A 130 14.38 -9.43 10.08
N PRO A 131 13.56 -8.69 10.86
CA PRO A 131 13.37 -7.25 10.68
C PRO A 131 14.65 -6.40 10.82
N GLN A 132 15.71 -6.95 11.42
CA GLN A 132 17.01 -6.30 11.53
C GLN A 132 17.91 -6.55 10.29
N ASP A 133 17.48 -7.41 9.39
CA ASP A 133 18.17 -7.63 8.13
C ASP A 133 17.94 -6.45 7.19
N GLU A 134 19.02 -5.84 6.70
CA GLU A 134 18.94 -4.76 5.70
C GLU A 134 18.26 -5.20 4.41
N ALA A 135 18.24 -6.50 4.12
CA ALA A 135 17.52 -7.08 3.00
C ALA A 135 16.03 -7.33 3.26
N ALA A 136 15.51 -7.02 4.46
CA ALA A 136 14.09 -7.18 4.78
C ALA A 136 13.21 -6.33 3.84
N ARG A 137 12.29 -6.99 3.14
CA ARG A 137 11.43 -6.37 2.12
C ARG A 137 9.97 -6.27 2.57
N LEU A 138 9.57 -6.98 3.61
CA LEU A 138 8.20 -7.01 4.09
C LEU A 138 8.11 -6.43 5.50
N SER A 139 7.02 -5.74 5.76
CA SER A 139 6.70 -5.19 7.08
C SER A 139 5.62 -6.03 7.75
N GLY A 140 5.84 -6.43 9.01
CA GLY A 140 4.86 -7.13 9.82
C GLY A 140 3.67 -6.24 10.18
N PHE A 141 2.50 -6.83 10.34
CA PHE A 141 1.32 -6.12 10.83
C PHE A 141 1.32 -6.08 12.35
N ALA A 142 1.29 -4.88 12.93
CA ALA A 142 1.14 -4.68 14.35
C ALA A 142 -0.23 -5.20 14.86
N ASN A 143 -1.27 -5.09 14.02
CA ASN A 143 -2.58 -5.67 14.26
C ASN A 143 -2.84 -6.82 13.26
N PRO A 144 -2.78 -8.09 13.70
CA PRO A 144 -3.03 -9.24 12.84
C PRO A 144 -4.40 -9.23 12.16
N LYS A 145 -5.43 -8.63 12.77
CA LYS A 145 -6.76 -8.52 12.19
C LYS A 145 -6.79 -7.71 10.89
N MET A 146 -5.85 -6.78 10.71
CA MET A 146 -5.72 -6.05 9.46
C MET A 146 -5.22 -6.98 8.34
N ALA A 147 -4.27 -7.84 8.63
CA ALA A 147 -3.83 -8.86 7.66
C ALA A 147 -4.95 -9.86 7.34
N ASP A 148 -5.76 -10.24 8.34
CA ASP A 148 -6.95 -11.11 8.13
C ASP A 148 -7.96 -10.43 7.21
N TYR A 149 -8.23 -9.15 7.43
CA TYR A 149 -9.14 -8.35 6.60
C TYR A 149 -8.66 -8.26 5.15
N ILE A 150 -7.38 -7.91 4.96
CA ILE A 150 -6.80 -7.77 3.60
C ILE A 150 -6.81 -9.11 2.88
N GLU A 151 -6.37 -10.19 3.56
CA GLU A 151 -6.40 -11.56 3.00
C GLU A 151 -7.81 -11.94 2.57
N GLY A 152 -8.80 -11.75 3.47
CA GLY A 152 -10.20 -12.08 3.19
C GLY A 152 -10.77 -11.27 2.02
N ALA A 153 -10.44 -9.98 1.92
CA ALA A 153 -10.89 -9.12 0.83
C ALA A 153 -10.29 -9.56 -0.52
N ILE A 154 -8.99 -9.90 -0.55
CA ILE A 154 -8.34 -10.40 -1.78
C ILE A 154 -8.96 -11.74 -2.20
N GLU A 155 -9.12 -12.70 -1.28
CA GLU A 155 -9.71 -14.00 -1.58
C GLU A 155 -11.16 -13.90 -2.07
N GLN A 156 -11.96 -13.06 -1.41
CA GLN A 156 -13.33 -12.82 -1.82
C GLN A 156 -13.39 -12.30 -3.26
N ASP A 157 -12.63 -11.25 -3.55
CA ASP A 157 -12.68 -10.58 -4.84
C ASP A 157 -12.00 -11.45 -5.95
N LEU A 158 -11.01 -12.30 -5.62
CA LEU A 158 -10.44 -13.28 -6.56
C LEU A 158 -11.43 -14.41 -6.90
N SER A 159 -12.45 -14.65 -6.09
CA SER A 159 -13.50 -15.62 -6.43
C SER A 159 -14.42 -15.14 -7.55
N GLU A 160 -14.43 -13.86 -7.85
CA GLU A 160 -15.15 -13.29 -8.98
C GLU A 160 -14.38 -13.51 -10.28
N PRO A 161 -15.05 -13.76 -11.43
CA PRO A 161 -14.37 -13.95 -12.69
C PRO A 161 -13.73 -12.65 -13.21
N GLY A 162 -12.59 -12.77 -13.89
CA GLY A 162 -11.91 -11.64 -14.51
C GLY A 162 -10.68 -11.13 -13.74
N ALA A 163 -10.24 -11.89 -12.73
CA ALA A 163 -8.97 -11.62 -12.04
C ALA A 163 -8.17 -12.90 -11.79
N GLU A 164 -6.84 -12.78 -11.81
CA GLU A 164 -5.92 -13.89 -11.59
C GLU A 164 -4.72 -13.44 -10.74
N ASP A 165 -4.41 -14.20 -9.66
CA ASP A 165 -3.21 -13.95 -8.83
C ASP A 165 -1.95 -14.47 -9.54
N MET A 166 -1.21 -13.57 -10.17
CA MET A 166 0.00 -13.85 -10.92
C MET A 166 1.21 -14.15 -10.03
N THR A 167 1.12 -13.86 -8.73
CA THR A 167 2.16 -14.27 -7.76
C THR A 167 1.97 -15.69 -7.23
N ALA A 168 0.77 -16.25 -7.30
CA ALA A 168 0.46 -17.57 -6.76
C ALA A 168 1.39 -18.70 -7.27
N PRO A 169 1.73 -18.78 -8.57
CA PRO A 169 2.66 -19.81 -9.08
C PRO A 169 4.10 -19.65 -8.59
N HIS A 170 4.48 -18.48 -8.08
CA HIS A 170 5.84 -18.12 -7.68
C HIS A 170 5.98 -17.95 -6.16
N ARG A 171 4.87 -18.01 -5.42
CA ARG A 171 4.84 -17.86 -3.97
C ARG A 171 5.20 -19.18 -3.29
N THR A 172 6.08 -19.11 -2.28
CA THR A 172 6.36 -20.26 -1.42
C THR A 172 5.47 -20.19 -0.18
N GLY A 173 4.44 -21.02 -0.11
CA GLY A 173 3.50 -21.06 1.00
C GLY A 173 2.30 -20.10 0.86
N PRO A 174 1.56 -19.87 1.96
CA PRO A 174 0.36 -19.04 1.93
C PRO A 174 0.69 -17.55 1.80
N ARG A 175 -0.29 -16.75 1.32
CA ARG A 175 -0.15 -15.28 1.23
C ARG A 175 0.00 -14.68 2.63
N LYS A 176 -0.80 -15.09 3.58
CA LYS A 176 -0.69 -14.68 4.98
C LYS A 176 0.09 -15.73 5.77
N LEU A 177 1.10 -15.29 6.52
CA LEU A 177 1.90 -16.17 7.36
C LEU A 177 2.40 -15.47 8.64
N VAL A 178 2.81 -16.28 9.60
CA VAL A 178 3.47 -15.81 10.82
C VAL A 178 4.95 -16.14 10.77
N PHE A 179 5.79 -15.14 11.01
CA PHE A 179 7.25 -15.30 11.06
C PHE A 179 7.79 -14.52 12.27
N GLU A 180 8.56 -15.17 13.13
CA GLU A 180 9.14 -14.60 14.37
C GLU A 180 8.13 -13.81 15.23
N GLY A 181 6.89 -14.29 15.31
CA GLY A 181 5.81 -13.68 16.08
C GLY A 181 5.09 -12.52 15.39
N GLY A 182 5.55 -12.08 14.23
CA GLY A 182 4.88 -11.08 13.37
C GLY A 182 3.97 -11.74 12.34
N THR A 183 2.86 -11.09 12.02
CA THR A 183 1.97 -11.50 10.92
C THR A 183 2.33 -10.71 9.67
N TYR A 184 2.48 -11.40 8.53
CA TYR A 184 2.89 -10.82 7.26
C TYR A 184 1.94 -11.20 6.14
N LEU A 185 1.86 -10.35 5.12
CA LEU A 185 1.30 -10.65 3.81
C LEU A 185 2.43 -10.61 2.78
N THR A 186 2.58 -11.70 2.02
CA THR A 186 3.51 -11.75 0.88
C THR A 186 2.95 -10.95 -0.29
N PRO A 187 3.80 -10.51 -1.24
CA PRO A 187 3.34 -9.71 -2.36
C PRO A 187 2.25 -10.41 -3.18
N THR A 188 1.33 -9.59 -3.70
CA THR A 188 0.24 -10.07 -4.55
C THR A 188 0.08 -9.16 -5.76
N ILE A 189 0.30 -9.72 -6.94
CA ILE A 189 0.05 -9.08 -8.23
C ILE A 189 -1.15 -9.76 -8.85
N VAL A 190 -2.16 -8.98 -9.21
CA VAL A 190 -3.40 -9.47 -9.80
C VAL A 190 -3.53 -8.91 -11.22
N TYR A 191 -3.62 -9.79 -12.21
CA TYR A 191 -4.08 -9.37 -13.52
C TYR A 191 -5.60 -9.27 -13.52
N CYS A 192 -6.16 -8.14 -13.96
CA CYS A 192 -7.59 -7.94 -14.08
C CYS A 192 -7.96 -7.66 -15.54
N ASP A 193 -8.96 -8.37 -16.04
CA ASP A 193 -9.47 -8.20 -17.43
C ASP A 193 -10.13 -6.82 -17.64
N SER A 194 -10.52 -6.14 -16.58
CA SER A 194 -11.23 -4.86 -16.63
C SER A 194 -11.03 -4.01 -15.38
N MET A 195 -11.04 -2.69 -15.54
CA MET A 195 -11.11 -1.72 -14.42
C MET A 195 -12.40 -1.83 -13.60
N ALA A 196 -13.42 -2.50 -14.10
CA ALA A 196 -14.65 -2.74 -13.36
C ALA A 196 -14.52 -3.85 -12.30
N HIS A 197 -13.47 -4.67 -12.39
CA HIS A 197 -13.24 -5.72 -11.38
C HIS A 197 -12.88 -5.08 -10.03
N PRO A 198 -13.42 -5.58 -8.89
CA PRO A 198 -13.17 -4.99 -7.57
C PRO A 198 -11.69 -4.83 -7.24
N LEU A 199 -10.83 -5.79 -7.62
CA LEU A 199 -9.39 -5.73 -7.39
C LEU A 199 -8.64 -4.75 -8.28
N ALA A 200 -9.22 -4.26 -9.37
CA ALA A 200 -8.52 -3.40 -10.32
C ALA A 200 -8.17 -2.02 -9.76
N ASN A 201 -8.93 -1.53 -8.77
CA ASN A 201 -8.72 -0.21 -8.16
C ASN A 201 -8.77 -0.28 -6.63
N ARG A 202 -8.05 -1.24 -6.07
CA ARG A 202 -7.87 -1.40 -4.61
C ARG A 202 -6.49 -0.91 -4.20
N GLU A 203 -6.41 -0.39 -3.00
CA GLU A 203 -5.15 -0.14 -2.30
C GLU A 203 -5.17 -0.91 -0.98
N PHE A 204 -4.10 -1.66 -0.73
CA PHE A 204 -3.89 -2.38 0.51
C PHE A 204 -2.55 -1.99 1.12
N LEU A 205 -2.46 -2.00 2.44
CA LEU A 205 -1.23 -1.70 3.18
C LEU A 205 -0.24 -2.89 3.19
N CYS A 206 0.06 -3.40 2.01
CA CYS A 206 1.03 -4.46 1.74
C CYS A 206 1.48 -4.35 0.27
N PRO A 207 2.51 -5.07 -0.19
CA PRO A 207 2.92 -5.07 -1.59
C PRO A 207 1.82 -5.72 -2.46
N TYR A 208 0.89 -4.91 -2.90
CA TYR A 208 -0.23 -5.30 -3.75
C TYR A 208 -0.32 -4.36 -4.94
N ALA A 209 -0.52 -4.92 -6.12
CA ALA A 209 -0.92 -4.13 -7.28
C ALA A 209 -1.78 -4.96 -8.24
N SER A 210 -2.75 -4.30 -8.87
CA SER A 210 -3.42 -4.82 -10.06
C SER A 210 -2.65 -4.44 -11.32
N VAL A 211 -2.81 -5.23 -12.38
CA VAL A 211 -2.37 -4.88 -13.74
C VAL A 211 -3.57 -4.96 -14.66
N VAL A 212 -3.85 -3.88 -15.39
CA VAL A 212 -5.04 -3.78 -16.22
C VAL A 212 -4.68 -3.21 -17.59
N GLU A 213 -5.23 -3.79 -18.65
CA GLU A 213 -5.12 -3.24 -20.01
C GLU A 213 -6.27 -2.26 -20.28
N ILE A 214 -5.91 -1.03 -20.66
CA ILE A 214 -6.86 0.00 -21.08
C ILE A 214 -6.28 0.71 -22.30
N PRO A 215 -7.04 0.86 -23.40
CA PRO A 215 -6.59 1.70 -24.51
C PRO A 215 -6.15 3.08 -24.04
N GLN A 216 -5.00 3.57 -24.50
CA GLN A 216 -4.44 4.84 -24.03
C GLN A 216 -5.43 6.00 -24.09
N SER A 217 -6.27 6.04 -25.13
CA SER A 217 -7.30 7.08 -25.28
C SER A 217 -8.35 7.10 -24.16
N GLN A 218 -8.49 6.00 -23.40
CA GLN A 218 -9.46 5.86 -22.32
C GLN A 218 -8.82 5.92 -20.91
N MET A 219 -7.48 5.91 -20.81
CA MET A 219 -6.80 5.79 -19.53
C MET A 219 -7.20 6.91 -18.57
N LEU A 220 -7.13 8.17 -18.99
CA LEU A 220 -7.44 9.31 -18.13
C LEU A 220 -8.90 9.34 -17.68
N GLU A 221 -9.82 8.86 -18.51
CA GLU A 221 -11.24 8.75 -18.13
C GLU A 221 -11.48 7.65 -17.11
N LYS A 222 -10.83 6.49 -17.29
CA LYS A 222 -11.04 5.30 -16.46
C LYS A 222 -10.35 5.36 -15.09
N ILE A 223 -9.27 6.14 -14.97
CA ILE A 223 -8.48 6.28 -13.73
C ILE A 223 -8.82 7.55 -12.97
N GLY A 224 -9.74 8.36 -13.47
CA GLY A 224 -10.19 9.58 -12.80
C GLY A 224 -10.67 9.33 -11.37
N PRO A 225 -10.90 10.39 -10.57
CA PRO A 225 -11.26 10.22 -9.17
C PRO A 225 -12.50 9.36 -9.07
N SER A 226 -12.34 8.25 -8.37
CA SER A 226 -13.42 7.36 -7.95
C SER A 226 -14.12 7.92 -6.72
#